data_c082e61195af9fc916f0bcf583cfba15
#
_entry.id   c082e61195af9fc916f0bcf583cfba15
#
_cell.length_a   1.000
_cell.length_b   1.000
_cell.length_c   1.000
_cell.angle_alpha   90.00
_cell.angle_beta   90.00
_cell.angle_gamma   90.00
#
_symmetry.space_group_name_H-M   'P 1'
#
loop_
_entity.id
_entity.type
_entity.pdbx_description
1 polymer ?
#
loop_
_entity_poly.entity_id
_entity_poly.type
_entity_poly.pdbx_seq_one_letter_code
_entity_poly.pdbx_strand_id
1 'polypeptide(L)'
;ALARKGKSVLCIDFDPQANLTNYVAGCEPRENSIASVMRAAVLFQPADIRETIYHSERFGFDFIPSDLRLSEADIYLATAMSRETVLRRVLEPVRQAYDYILIDCNPSLGLLLTNVLVASNQVIIPVQTQYFATQGLSSLEGVIGNVRMTLNADLTTVNILLTFKDKTSVAT
;
A
#
# COMPACT_ATOMS: atom_id res chain seq x y z
N ALA A 1 2.43 15.92 -6.42
CA ALA A 1 2.83 16.04 -7.83
C ALA A 1 1.67 15.69 -8.77
N LEU A 2 1.07 14.47 -8.68
CA LEU A 2 -0.03 14.03 -9.56
C LEU A 2 -1.29 14.90 -9.39
N ALA A 3 -1.75 15.13 -8.16
CA ALA A 3 -2.90 15.98 -7.88
C ALA A 3 -2.71 17.42 -8.43
N ARG A 4 -1.51 18.00 -8.28
CA ARG A 4 -1.18 19.31 -8.88
C ARG A 4 -1.23 19.34 -10.41
N LYS A 5 -1.23 18.18 -11.05
CA LYS A 5 -1.41 18.01 -12.52
C LYS A 5 -2.86 17.71 -12.90
N GLY A 6 -3.80 17.88 -11.97
CA GLY A 6 -5.23 17.67 -12.21
C GLY A 6 -5.64 16.18 -12.23
N LYS A 7 -4.82 15.27 -11.68
CA LYS A 7 -5.17 13.86 -11.60
C LYS A 7 -5.93 13.55 -10.32
N SER A 8 -6.95 12.71 -10.41
CA SER A 8 -7.64 12.14 -9.25
C SER A 8 -6.74 11.09 -8.62
N VAL A 9 -6.40 11.27 -7.34
CA VAL A 9 -5.44 10.42 -6.63
C VAL A 9 -6.02 9.97 -5.30
N LEU A 10 -5.96 8.66 -5.05
CA LEU A 10 -6.21 8.05 -3.76
C LEU A 10 -4.88 7.54 -3.19
N CYS A 11 -4.53 7.99 -1.99
CA CYS A 11 -3.40 7.44 -1.24
C CYS A 11 -3.94 6.53 -0.13
N ILE A 12 -3.41 5.31 -0.02
CA ILE A 12 -3.79 4.36 1.01
C ILE A 12 -2.57 4.15 1.90
N ASP A 13 -2.71 4.47 3.18
CA ASP A 13 -1.73 4.08 4.18
C ASP A 13 -1.96 2.60 4.54
N PHE A 14 -1.00 1.75 4.26
CA PHE A 14 -1.09 0.30 4.52
C PHE A 14 0.05 -0.16 5.43
N ASP A 15 0.48 0.73 6.32
CA ASP A 15 1.43 0.47 7.39
C ASP A 15 0.73 0.64 8.77
N PRO A 16 0.80 -0.35 9.68
CA PRO A 16 0.29 -0.21 11.05
C PRO A 16 0.85 0.99 11.82
N GLN A 17 2.03 1.49 11.43
CA GLN A 17 2.64 2.68 12.05
C GLN A 17 1.94 3.99 11.66
N ALA A 18 1.11 3.98 10.62
CA ALA A 18 0.30 5.10 10.16
C ALA A 18 1.09 6.39 9.88
N ASN A 19 2.31 6.26 9.34
CA ASN A 19 3.18 7.40 9.09
C ASN A 19 2.62 8.35 8.02
N LEU A 20 2.09 7.81 6.93
CA LEU A 20 1.43 8.60 5.89
C LEU A 20 0.17 9.29 6.45
N THR A 21 -0.64 8.57 7.21
CA THR A 21 -1.85 9.09 7.88
C THR A 21 -1.52 10.29 8.74
N ASN A 22 -0.54 10.16 9.63
CA ASN A 22 -0.12 11.23 10.52
C ASN A 22 0.41 12.46 9.76
N TYR A 23 1.12 12.24 8.66
CA TYR A 23 1.65 13.32 7.84
C TYR A 23 0.55 14.08 7.08
N VAL A 24 -0.47 13.35 6.57
CA VAL A 24 -1.52 13.93 5.72
C VAL A 24 -2.64 14.54 6.53
N ALA A 25 -3.05 13.87 7.61
CA ALA A 25 -4.25 14.20 8.37
C ALA A 25 -3.98 14.79 9.75
N GLY A 26 -2.73 14.79 10.22
CA GLY A 26 -2.40 15.04 11.62
C GLY A 26 -2.75 13.84 12.50
N CYS A 27 -2.51 13.97 13.81
CA CYS A 27 -2.71 12.89 14.78
C CYS A 27 -4.18 12.76 15.26
N GLU A 28 -5.16 13.24 14.52
CA GLU A 28 -6.56 13.09 14.91
C GLU A 28 -7.01 11.64 14.72
N PRO A 29 -7.61 11.00 15.74
CA PRO A 29 -8.18 9.67 15.63
C PRO A 29 -9.26 9.62 14.55
N ARG A 30 -9.24 8.58 13.73
CA ARG A 30 -10.27 8.32 12.73
C ARG A 30 -10.95 7.00 13.04
N GLU A 31 -12.27 7.01 13.02
CA GLU A 31 -13.07 5.84 13.36
C GLU A 31 -12.90 4.75 12.31
N ASN A 32 -12.93 5.14 11.03
CA ASN A 32 -12.82 4.24 9.90
C ASN A 32 -11.44 4.32 9.26
N SER A 33 -10.83 3.15 9.04
CA SER A 33 -9.52 3.00 8.43
C SER A 33 -9.46 1.77 7.52
N ILE A 34 -8.37 1.60 6.79
CA ILE A 34 -8.15 0.39 5.98
C ILE A 34 -8.19 -0.88 6.85
N ALA A 35 -7.73 -0.81 8.10
CA ALA A 35 -7.76 -1.95 9.02
C ALA A 35 -9.20 -2.42 9.30
N SER A 36 -10.14 -1.48 9.50
CA SER A 36 -11.54 -1.81 9.76
C SER A 36 -12.21 -2.51 8.57
N VAL A 37 -11.97 -2.02 7.36
CA VAL A 37 -12.56 -2.60 6.14
C VAL A 37 -11.94 -3.96 5.78
N MET A 38 -10.63 -4.09 5.92
CA MET A 38 -9.93 -5.37 5.72
C MET A 38 -10.48 -6.45 6.67
N ARG A 39 -10.62 -6.12 7.95
CA ARG A 39 -11.17 -7.06 8.95
C ARG A 39 -12.62 -7.42 8.63
N ALA A 40 -13.46 -6.45 8.32
CA ALA A 40 -14.86 -6.68 7.94
C ALA A 40 -14.98 -7.59 6.71
N ALA A 41 -14.15 -7.36 5.68
CA ALA A 41 -14.11 -8.18 4.47
C ALA A 41 -13.75 -9.65 4.73
N VAL A 42 -12.86 -9.93 5.69
CA VAL A 42 -12.51 -11.29 6.11
C VAL A 42 -13.63 -11.94 6.91
N LEU A 43 -14.30 -11.19 7.77
CA LEU A 43 -15.38 -11.67 8.63
C LEU A 43 -16.76 -11.70 7.92
N PHE A 44 -16.79 -11.38 6.62
CA PHE A 44 -18.04 -11.24 5.84
C PHE A 44 -19.05 -10.26 6.47
N GLN A 45 -18.54 -9.24 7.14
CA GLN A 45 -19.34 -8.16 7.71
C GLN A 45 -19.55 -7.04 6.68
N PRO A 46 -20.71 -6.35 6.72
CA PRO A 46 -20.93 -5.18 5.88
C PRO A 46 -19.91 -4.08 6.18
N ALA A 47 -19.23 -3.58 5.15
CA ALA A 47 -18.37 -2.40 5.22
C ALA A 47 -18.26 -1.79 3.82
N ASP A 48 -18.37 -0.48 3.76
CA ASP A 48 -18.14 0.26 2.51
C ASP A 48 -16.81 1.01 2.59
N ILE A 49 -15.88 0.68 1.70
CA ILE A 49 -14.59 1.36 1.64
C ILE A 49 -14.73 2.87 1.43
N ARG A 50 -15.79 3.33 0.78
CA ARG A 50 -16.05 4.75 0.56
C ARG A 50 -16.19 5.55 1.84
N GLU A 51 -16.65 4.92 2.93
CA GLU A 51 -16.76 5.55 4.25
C GLU A 51 -15.41 5.75 4.95
N THR A 52 -14.33 5.15 4.40
CA THR A 52 -12.96 5.30 4.91
C THR A 52 -12.15 6.33 4.12
N ILE A 53 -12.73 6.94 3.08
CA ILE A 53 -12.04 7.89 2.23
C ILE A 53 -12.21 9.30 2.81
N TYR A 54 -11.10 9.97 3.04
CA TYR A 54 -11.04 11.36 3.52
C TYR A 54 -10.32 12.22 2.50
N HIS A 55 -10.76 13.49 2.37
CA HIS A 55 -10.07 14.46 1.53
C HIS A 55 -9.01 15.23 2.32
N SER A 56 -7.84 15.43 1.74
CA SER A 56 -6.80 16.29 2.29
C SER A 56 -6.78 17.62 1.55
N GLU A 57 -7.38 18.65 2.14
CA GLU A 57 -7.38 20.01 1.61
C GLU A 57 -5.94 20.55 1.41
N ARG A 58 -5.04 20.22 2.33
CA ARG A 58 -3.63 20.64 2.27
C ARG A 58 -2.90 20.13 1.03
N PHE A 59 -3.21 18.91 0.60
CA PHE A 59 -2.47 18.22 -0.45
C PHE A 59 -3.28 18.04 -1.75
N GLY A 60 -4.62 18.23 -1.69
CA GLY A 60 -5.53 18.11 -2.83
C GLY A 60 -5.65 16.71 -3.39
N PHE A 61 -5.70 15.70 -2.50
CA PHE A 61 -5.95 14.31 -2.87
C PHE A 61 -6.74 13.59 -1.76
N ASP A 62 -7.36 12.48 -2.12
CA ASP A 62 -8.08 11.62 -1.19
C ASP A 62 -7.15 10.59 -0.56
N PHE A 63 -7.44 10.21 0.68
CA PHE A 63 -6.64 9.20 1.37
C PHE A 63 -7.49 8.29 2.24
N ILE A 64 -7.01 7.05 2.42
CA ILE A 64 -7.54 6.09 3.39
C ILE A 64 -6.50 5.94 4.50
N PRO A 65 -6.85 6.24 5.76
CA PRO A 65 -5.93 6.15 6.88
C PRO A 65 -5.66 4.71 7.30
N SER A 66 -4.52 4.52 7.93
CA SER A 66 -4.17 3.32 8.70
C SER A 66 -4.24 3.58 10.20
N ASP A 67 -4.18 2.51 10.96
CA ASP A 67 -4.00 2.52 12.40
C ASP A 67 -3.39 1.20 12.91
N LEU A 68 -3.07 1.15 14.19
CA LEU A 68 -2.40 0.02 14.82
C LEU A 68 -3.16 -1.31 14.70
N ARG A 69 -4.50 -1.28 14.52
CA ARG A 69 -5.32 -2.49 14.31
C ARG A 69 -4.91 -3.27 13.07
N LEU A 70 -4.25 -2.63 12.10
CA LEU A 70 -3.72 -3.32 10.92
C LEU A 70 -2.59 -4.31 11.27
N SER A 71 -1.92 -4.18 12.42
CA SER A 71 -0.92 -5.14 12.88
C SER A 71 -1.50 -6.54 13.15
N GLU A 72 -2.80 -6.64 13.40
CA GLU A 72 -3.51 -7.91 13.58
C GLU A 72 -3.85 -8.60 12.25
N ALA A 73 -3.59 -7.96 11.12
CA ALA A 73 -4.07 -8.44 9.83
C ALA A 73 -3.49 -9.79 9.43
N ASP A 74 -2.22 -10.06 9.71
CA ASP A 74 -1.63 -11.36 9.42
C ASP A 74 -2.34 -12.51 10.16
N ILE A 75 -2.89 -12.24 11.35
CA ILE A 75 -3.60 -13.24 12.16
C ILE A 75 -4.94 -13.62 11.51
N TYR A 76 -5.78 -12.61 11.20
CA TYR A 76 -7.10 -12.90 10.62
C TYR A 76 -7.03 -13.28 9.14
N LEU A 77 -6.05 -12.79 8.40
CA LEU A 77 -5.81 -13.19 7.01
C LEU A 77 -5.32 -14.64 6.93
N ALA A 78 -4.53 -15.13 7.90
CA ALA A 78 -4.01 -16.49 7.87
C ALA A 78 -5.09 -17.58 7.72
N THR A 79 -6.28 -17.32 8.24
CA THR A 79 -7.43 -18.24 8.20
C THR A 79 -8.49 -17.87 7.14
N ALA A 80 -8.30 -16.74 6.44
CA ALA A 80 -9.28 -16.26 5.47
C ALA A 80 -9.22 -17.04 4.14
N MET A 81 -10.37 -17.28 3.53
CA MET A 81 -10.44 -17.80 2.16
C MET A 81 -9.93 -16.72 1.18
N SER A 82 -9.12 -17.16 0.20
CA SER A 82 -8.51 -16.26 -0.79
C SER A 82 -7.81 -15.05 -0.15
N ARG A 83 -7.12 -15.31 0.94
CA ARG A 83 -6.49 -14.35 1.84
C ARG A 83 -5.54 -13.35 1.13
N GLU A 84 -4.97 -13.76 0.01
CA GLU A 84 -4.06 -12.94 -0.78
C GLU A 84 -4.77 -11.87 -1.62
N THR A 85 -6.10 -11.97 -1.80
CA THR A 85 -6.89 -11.11 -2.68
C THR A 85 -7.83 -10.16 -1.94
N VAL A 86 -7.78 -10.14 -0.61
CA VAL A 86 -8.73 -9.37 0.22
C VAL A 86 -8.67 -7.88 -0.12
N LEU A 87 -7.47 -7.29 -0.17
CA LEU A 87 -7.30 -5.87 -0.50
C LEU A 87 -7.82 -5.55 -1.90
N ARG A 88 -7.55 -6.39 -2.90
CA ARG A 88 -8.06 -6.19 -4.26
C ARG A 88 -9.59 -6.15 -4.30
N ARG A 89 -10.26 -7.04 -3.57
CA ARG A 89 -11.73 -7.05 -3.45
C ARG A 89 -12.25 -5.81 -2.74
N VAL A 90 -11.60 -5.40 -1.68
CA VAL A 90 -11.93 -4.20 -0.91
C VAL A 90 -11.84 -2.94 -1.77
N LEU A 91 -10.84 -2.85 -2.65
CA LEU A 91 -10.62 -1.68 -3.52
C LEU A 91 -11.49 -1.65 -4.78
N GLU A 92 -12.10 -2.77 -5.18
CA GLU A 92 -12.87 -2.86 -6.42
C GLU A 92 -13.96 -1.78 -6.58
N PRO A 93 -14.76 -1.42 -5.53
CA PRO A 93 -15.81 -0.42 -5.66
C PRO A 93 -15.32 1.01 -5.98
N VAL A 94 -14.03 1.30 -5.75
CA VAL A 94 -13.44 2.64 -5.91
C VAL A 94 -12.37 2.71 -6.99
N ARG A 95 -11.96 1.56 -7.52
CA ARG A 95 -10.83 1.45 -8.46
C ARG A 95 -10.95 2.35 -9.68
N GLN A 96 -12.16 2.50 -10.23
CA GLN A 96 -12.40 3.28 -11.45
C GLN A 96 -12.61 4.78 -11.19
N ALA A 97 -12.74 5.19 -9.93
CA ALA A 97 -12.96 6.58 -9.56
C ALA A 97 -11.68 7.43 -9.57
N TYR A 98 -10.52 6.78 -9.60
CA TYR A 98 -9.22 7.44 -9.51
C TYR A 98 -8.33 7.14 -10.70
N ASP A 99 -7.58 8.18 -11.17
CA ASP A 99 -6.51 7.99 -12.16
C ASP A 99 -5.35 7.17 -11.56
N TYR A 100 -5.08 7.36 -10.26
CA TYR A 100 -4.00 6.69 -9.53
C TYR A 100 -4.44 6.31 -8.12
N ILE A 101 -4.17 5.06 -7.75
CA ILE A 101 -4.25 4.58 -6.37
C ILE A 101 -2.82 4.24 -5.93
N LEU A 102 -2.33 4.94 -4.91
CA LEU A 102 -0.99 4.75 -4.34
C LEU A 102 -1.13 4.07 -2.99
N ILE A 103 -0.48 2.92 -2.82
CA ILE A 103 -0.50 2.17 -1.56
C ILE A 103 0.87 2.27 -0.92
N ASP A 104 0.95 2.96 0.22
CA ASP A 104 2.15 3.06 1.05
C ASP A 104 2.17 1.91 2.04
N CYS A 105 3.11 1.00 1.91
CA CYS A 105 3.13 -0.24 2.69
C CYS A 105 4.49 -0.50 3.34
N ASN A 106 4.45 -1.19 4.48
CA ASN A 106 5.64 -1.69 5.14
C ASN A 106 6.30 -2.81 4.30
N PRO A 107 7.62 -2.83 4.14
CA PRO A 107 8.34 -3.85 3.37
C PRO A 107 8.43 -5.23 4.05
N SER A 108 7.70 -5.48 5.14
CA SER A 108 7.68 -6.80 5.77
C SER A 108 7.11 -7.87 4.84
N LEU A 109 7.83 -8.99 4.70
CA LEU A 109 7.48 -10.09 3.80
C LEU A 109 6.34 -10.95 4.39
N GLY A 110 5.11 -10.43 4.42
CA GLY A 110 3.94 -11.09 4.99
C GLY A 110 2.72 -11.05 4.07
N LEU A 111 1.57 -11.46 4.60
CA LEU A 111 0.29 -11.45 3.87
C LEU A 111 -0.15 -10.04 3.51
N LEU A 112 0.20 -9.04 4.31
CA LEU A 112 -0.08 -7.63 3.98
C LEU A 112 0.62 -7.22 2.70
N LEU A 113 1.93 -7.47 2.56
CA LEU A 113 2.65 -7.16 1.33
C LEU A 113 2.08 -7.94 0.14
N THR A 114 1.78 -9.22 0.32
CA THR A 114 1.17 -10.04 -0.75
C THR A 114 -0.15 -9.45 -1.22
N ASN A 115 -1.01 -8.97 -0.31
CA ASN A 115 -2.26 -8.30 -0.64
C ASN A 115 -2.02 -7.02 -1.46
N VAL A 116 -1.03 -6.20 -1.09
CA VAL A 116 -0.65 -5.00 -1.84
C VAL A 116 -0.21 -5.35 -3.25
N LEU A 117 0.68 -6.33 -3.40
CA LEU A 117 1.18 -6.77 -4.71
C LEU A 117 0.07 -7.35 -5.60
N VAL A 118 -0.88 -8.09 -5.00
CA VAL A 118 -2.04 -8.64 -5.73
C VAL A 118 -3.01 -7.55 -6.17
N ALA A 119 -3.12 -6.46 -5.42
CA ALA A 119 -3.98 -5.33 -5.75
C ALA A 119 -3.34 -4.31 -6.71
N SER A 120 -2.03 -4.41 -6.97
CA SER A 120 -1.25 -3.39 -7.69
C SER A 120 -0.92 -3.80 -9.12
N ASN A 121 -0.73 -2.79 -10.01
CA ASN A 121 -0.23 -2.98 -11.38
C ASN A 121 1.26 -2.66 -11.48
N GLN A 122 1.78 -1.82 -10.58
CA GLN A 122 3.16 -1.35 -10.58
C GLN A 122 3.71 -1.31 -9.16
N VAL A 123 5.01 -1.52 -9.03
CA VAL A 123 5.75 -1.40 -7.77
C VAL A 123 6.83 -0.36 -7.93
N ILE A 124 6.97 0.50 -6.91
CA ILE A 124 8.10 1.42 -6.78
C ILE A 124 8.82 1.05 -5.49
N ILE A 125 10.08 0.69 -5.60
CA ILE A 125 10.92 0.30 -4.46
C ILE A 125 11.91 1.44 -4.19
N PRO A 126 11.70 2.26 -3.14
CA PRO A 126 12.68 3.26 -2.75
C PRO A 126 13.89 2.59 -2.10
N VAL A 127 15.08 2.87 -2.63
CA VAL A 127 16.35 2.31 -2.15
C VAL A 127 17.31 3.45 -1.83
N GLN A 128 17.87 3.44 -0.61
CA GLN A 128 18.91 4.38 -0.21
C GLN A 128 20.26 3.94 -0.80
N THR A 129 21.00 4.86 -1.41
CA THR A 129 22.26 4.55 -2.10
C THR A 129 23.37 4.04 -1.18
N GLN A 130 23.32 4.39 0.12
CA GLN A 130 24.29 3.97 1.12
C GLN A 130 24.02 2.57 1.69
N TYR A 131 22.80 2.05 1.51
CA TYR A 131 22.36 0.75 2.03
C TYR A 131 21.84 -0.14 0.90
N PHE A 132 22.73 -0.60 0.04
CA PHE A 132 22.42 -1.75 -0.80
C PHE A 132 22.36 -3.01 0.08
N ALA A 133 21.27 -3.17 0.80
CA ALA A 133 20.94 -4.44 1.47
C ALA A 133 20.52 -5.44 0.39
N THR A 134 21.48 -6.00 -0.32
CA THR A 134 21.26 -6.92 -1.45
C THR A 134 20.35 -8.10 -1.10
N GLN A 135 20.44 -8.60 0.13
CA GLN A 135 19.59 -9.73 0.58
C GLN A 135 18.10 -9.36 0.70
N GLY A 136 17.77 -8.19 1.26
CA GLY A 136 16.38 -7.74 1.40
C GLY A 136 15.71 -7.51 0.05
N LEU A 137 16.43 -6.91 -0.90
CA LEU A 137 15.93 -6.65 -2.24
C LEU A 137 15.69 -7.97 -3.01
N SER A 138 16.63 -8.92 -2.94
CA SER A 138 16.48 -10.22 -3.57
C SER A 138 15.29 -11.02 -3.05
N SER A 139 15.03 -10.96 -1.73
CA SER A 139 13.86 -11.61 -1.14
C SER A 139 12.56 -10.97 -1.62
N LEU A 140 12.53 -9.64 -1.70
CA LEU A 140 11.37 -8.90 -2.22
C LEU A 140 11.12 -9.20 -3.70
N GLU A 141 12.16 -9.24 -4.53
CA GLU A 141 12.07 -9.65 -5.95
C GLU A 141 11.49 -11.06 -6.10
N GLY A 142 11.89 -11.99 -5.24
CA GLY A 142 11.33 -13.35 -5.21
C GLY A 142 9.83 -13.36 -4.93
N VAL A 143 9.36 -12.59 -3.94
CA VAL A 143 7.93 -12.47 -3.63
C VAL A 143 7.18 -11.82 -4.79
N ILE A 144 7.68 -10.73 -5.36
CA ILE A 144 7.08 -10.06 -6.52
C ILE A 144 6.96 -11.03 -7.71
N GLY A 145 8.02 -11.77 -8.00
CA GLY A 145 8.04 -12.78 -9.06
C GLY A 145 6.97 -13.85 -8.86
N ASN A 146 6.86 -14.40 -7.66
CA ASN A 146 5.85 -15.40 -7.31
C ASN A 146 4.43 -14.86 -7.47
N VAL A 147 4.15 -13.67 -6.92
CA VAL A 147 2.82 -13.03 -7.06
C VAL A 147 2.46 -12.80 -8.52
N ARG A 148 3.41 -12.31 -9.32
CA ARG A 148 3.22 -12.07 -10.75
C ARG A 148 2.87 -13.35 -11.52
N MET A 149 3.53 -14.45 -11.20
CA MET A 149 3.32 -15.73 -11.87
C MET A 149 2.02 -16.43 -11.48
N THR A 150 1.57 -16.25 -10.22
CA THR A 150 0.50 -17.09 -9.67
C THR A 150 -0.80 -16.35 -9.36
N LEU A 151 -0.73 -15.07 -8.99
CA LEU A 151 -1.86 -14.34 -8.43
C LEU A 151 -2.23 -13.06 -9.19
N ASN A 152 -1.25 -12.40 -9.83
CA ASN A 152 -1.47 -11.10 -10.48
C ASN A 152 -0.55 -10.90 -11.69
N ALA A 153 -0.98 -11.39 -12.85
CA ALA A 153 -0.26 -11.21 -14.11
C ALA A 153 -0.19 -9.74 -14.57
N ASP A 154 -1.08 -8.87 -14.06
CA ASP A 154 -1.12 -7.44 -14.38
C ASP A 154 -0.05 -6.63 -13.63
N LEU A 155 0.69 -7.25 -12.70
CA LEU A 155 1.84 -6.63 -12.03
C LEU A 155 3.03 -6.58 -13.00
N THR A 156 3.04 -5.63 -13.92
CA THR A 156 3.98 -5.62 -15.06
C THR A 156 5.25 -4.87 -14.80
N THR A 157 5.24 -3.85 -13.94
CA THR A 157 6.33 -2.90 -13.79
C THR A 157 6.86 -2.86 -12.36
N VAL A 158 8.17 -3.07 -12.23
CA VAL A 158 8.92 -2.88 -10.98
C VAL A 158 9.97 -1.79 -11.22
N ASN A 159 9.88 -0.70 -10.48
CA ASN A 159 10.81 0.42 -10.58
C ASN A 159 11.62 0.53 -9.29
N ILE A 160 12.93 0.70 -9.40
CA ILE A 160 13.81 1.04 -8.28
C ILE A 160 14.02 2.54 -8.29
N LEU A 161 13.65 3.21 -7.19
CA LEU A 161 13.86 4.64 -7.01
C LEU A 161 15.02 4.86 -6.04
N LEU A 162 16.15 5.33 -6.56
CA LEU A 162 17.29 5.68 -5.71
C LEU A 162 16.99 6.98 -4.94
N THR A 163 17.10 6.89 -3.61
CA THR A 163 16.90 8.01 -2.69
C THR A 163 18.19 8.34 -1.93
N PHE A 164 18.28 9.55 -1.36
CA PHE A 164 19.43 10.01 -0.57
C PHE A 164 20.77 9.88 -1.28
N LYS A 165 20.82 10.22 -2.58
CA LYS A 165 22.07 10.24 -3.33
C LYS A 165 22.94 11.43 -2.89
N ASP A 166 24.07 11.16 -2.23
CA ASP A 166 25.08 12.19 -1.94
C ASP A 166 25.68 12.69 -3.27
N LYS A 167 25.80 14.03 -3.39
CA LYS A 167 26.38 14.66 -4.60
C LYS A 167 27.86 14.29 -4.81
N THR A 168 28.51 13.66 -3.83
CA THR A 168 29.94 13.33 -3.81
C THR A 168 30.28 11.88 -4.11
N SER A 169 29.32 10.97 -4.19
CA SER A 169 29.61 9.58 -4.57
C SER A 169 29.72 9.44 -6.09
N VAL A 170 30.92 9.67 -6.59
CA VAL A 170 31.34 9.16 -7.92
C VAL A 170 31.51 7.67 -7.75
N ALA A 171 30.66 6.87 -8.41
CA ALA A 171 30.88 5.44 -8.51
C ALA A 171 32.16 5.23 -9.34
N THR A 172 33.21 4.73 -8.71
CA THR A 172 34.37 4.16 -9.36
C THR A 172 34.05 2.73 -9.77
#